data_975c31d26a5bdac51dcab167840db48a
#
_entry.id   975c31d26a5bdac51dcab167840db48a
#
_cell.length_a   1.000
_cell.length_b   1.000
_cell.length_c   1.000
_cell.angle_alpha   90.00
_cell.angle_beta   90.00
_cell.angle_gamma   90.00
#
_symmetry.space_group_name_H-M   'P 1'
#
loop_
_entity.id
_entity.type
_entity.pdbx_description
1 polymer ?
#
loop_
_entity_poly.entity_id
_entity_poly.type
_entity_poly.pdbx_seq_one_letter_code
_entity_poly.pdbx_strand_id
1 'polypeptide(L)'
;VTSDGLPRCEMAVSLAAGMHPNLIGVAGRVNNHPSGIPALVMTLIDPRFVNLAGPPSLDSCTRDVYPAGLTFTPAALLAMAQGVASAALHLHERGILHGDLYAHNLLHSLLHSVQEQGRVLLGDFGAASCYDGADRERAARLERLEVRAFGCLLEELLARCHPRDEALGALHSLAEACLLETVLQRPSFAQIAARIDAVATTMAAEPACA
;
A
#
# COMPACT_ATOMS: atom_id res chain seq x y z
N VAL A 1 -17.78 16.04 -8.53
CA VAL A 1 -17.61 14.61 -8.80
C VAL A 1 -16.18 14.43 -9.22
N THR A 2 -15.41 13.69 -8.46
CA THR A 2 -14.06 13.24 -8.84
C THR A 2 -14.22 12.08 -9.81
N SER A 3 -13.16 11.72 -10.56
CA SER A 3 -13.16 10.55 -11.48
C SER A 3 -13.52 9.26 -10.74
N ASP A 4 -13.18 9.17 -9.45
CA ASP A 4 -13.16 7.92 -8.70
C ASP A 4 -14.27 7.85 -7.63
N GLY A 5 -15.05 8.91 -7.41
CA GLY A 5 -16.13 8.87 -6.43
C GLY A 5 -16.70 10.23 -6.02
N LEU A 6 -17.45 10.22 -4.92
CA LEU A 6 -18.00 11.42 -4.33
C LEU A 6 -17.06 11.95 -3.23
N PRO A 7 -16.66 13.23 -3.26
CA PRO A 7 -15.76 13.83 -2.24
C PRO A 7 -16.23 13.62 -0.79
N ARG A 8 -17.54 13.54 -0.57
CA ARG A 8 -18.09 13.25 0.78
C ARG A 8 -17.83 11.81 1.23
N CYS A 9 -17.84 10.86 0.29
CA CYS A 9 -17.53 9.45 0.59
C CYS A 9 -16.04 9.32 0.92
N GLU A 10 -15.17 9.89 0.10
CA GLU A 10 -13.73 9.94 0.35
C GLU A 10 -13.41 10.55 1.72
N MET A 11 -14.01 11.71 2.07
CA MET A 11 -13.87 12.33 3.38
C MET A 11 -14.30 11.39 4.52
N ALA A 12 -15.42 10.70 4.36
CA ALA A 12 -15.94 9.82 5.39
C ALA A 12 -15.02 8.61 5.61
N VAL A 13 -14.54 8.01 4.54
CA VAL A 13 -13.62 6.86 4.59
C VAL A 13 -12.25 7.30 5.15
N SER A 14 -11.71 8.44 4.72
CA SER A 14 -10.44 8.97 5.24
C SER A 14 -10.49 9.20 6.75
N LEU A 15 -11.62 9.70 7.27
CA LEU A 15 -11.83 9.86 8.72
C LEU A 15 -11.98 8.51 9.43
N ALA A 16 -12.67 7.55 8.82
CA ALA A 16 -12.85 6.20 9.37
C ALA A 16 -11.55 5.39 9.38
N ALA A 17 -10.69 5.59 8.40
CA ALA A 17 -9.36 4.97 8.33
C ALA A 17 -8.51 5.35 9.54
N GLY A 18 -8.64 6.58 10.04
CA GLY A 18 -7.88 7.05 11.19
C GLY A 18 -6.38 7.21 10.90
N MET A 19 -5.57 7.16 11.95
CA MET A 19 -4.12 7.36 11.86
C MET A 19 -3.38 6.02 11.75
N HIS A 20 -2.44 5.94 10.82
CA HIS A 20 -1.53 4.81 10.68
C HIS A 20 -0.18 5.31 10.11
N PRO A 21 0.99 4.73 10.52
CA PRO A 21 2.31 5.19 10.08
C PRO A 21 2.53 5.17 8.56
N ASN A 22 1.82 4.29 7.87
CA ASN A 22 1.92 4.10 6.41
C ASN A 22 0.69 4.59 5.64
N LEU A 23 -0.16 5.43 6.26
CA LEU A 23 -1.25 6.14 5.59
C LEU A 23 -0.99 7.65 5.60
N ILE A 24 -1.43 8.32 4.55
CA ILE A 24 -1.53 9.78 4.57
C ILE A 24 -2.64 10.15 5.55
N GLY A 25 -2.24 10.63 6.74
CA GLY A 25 -3.13 10.80 7.88
C GLY A 25 -4.06 12.01 7.75
N VAL A 26 -5.30 11.82 8.20
CA VAL A 26 -6.27 12.90 8.39
C VAL A 26 -6.31 13.29 9.86
N ALA A 27 -5.91 14.52 10.16
CA ALA A 27 -5.87 15.06 11.53
C ALA A 27 -7.26 15.47 12.04
N GLY A 28 -8.20 15.74 11.13
CA GLY A 28 -9.57 16.13 11.52
C GLY A 28 -10.40 16.69 10.39
N ARG A 29 -11.62 17.14 10.75
CA ARG A 29 -12.58 17.77 9.85
C ARG A 29 -12.83 19.22 10.27
N VAL A 30 -12.89 20.10 9.29
CA VAL A 30 -13.34 21.49 9.49
C VAL A 30 -14.86 21.53 9.34
N ASN A 31 -15.56 21.87 10.42
CA ASN A 31 -17.03 21.93 10.42
C ASN A 31 -17.58 23.30 9.99
N ASN A 32 -16.83 24.39 10.24
CA ASN A 32 -17.26 25.76 10.02
C ASN A 32 -16.32 26.49 9.04
N HIS A 33 -16.10 25.89 7.86
CA HIS A 33 -15.31 26.56 6.82
C HIS A 33 -16.08 27.78 6.28
N PRO A 34 -15.43 28.94 6.02
CA PRO A 34 -16.12 30.16 5.53
C PRO A 34 -16.90 29.96 4.23
N SER A 35 -16.48 29.02 3.37
CA SER A 35 -17.21 28.66 2.14
C SER A 35 -18.46 27.80 2.37
N GLY A 36 -18.73 27.36 3.60
CA GLY A 36 -19.80 26.42 3.90
C GLY A 36 -19.55 24.98 3.43
N ILE A 37 -18.40 24.69 2.82
CA ILE A 37 -18.01 23.37 2.31
C ILE A 37 -17.20 22.66 3.39
N PRO A 38 -17.54 21.39 3.74
CA PRO A 38 -16.72 20.60 4.64
C PRO A 38 -15.30 20.40 4.07
N ALA A 39 -14.29 20.45 4.94
CA ALA A 39 -12.90 20.23 4.55
C ALA A 39 -12.20 19.28 5.53
N LEU A 40 -11.13 18.62 5.08
CA LEU A 40 -10.25 17.81 5.92
C LEU A 40 -8.99 18.62 6.28
N VAL A 41 -8.50 18.40 7.48
CA VAL A 41 -7.14 18.78 7.88
C VAL A 41 -6.28 17.55 7.75
N MET A 42 -5.32 17.59 6.84
CA MET A 42 -4.41 16.48 6.60
C MET A 42 -3.04 16.74 7.21
N THR A 43 -2.32 15.70 7.54
CA THR A 43 -0.90 15.81 7.94
C THR A 43 -0.11 16.34 6.75
N LEU A 44 0.71 17.38 7.01
CA LEU A 44 1.62 17.89 5.99
C LEU A 44 2.66 16.81 5.66
N ILE A 45 2.70 16.42 4.39
CA ILE A 45 3.66 15.42 3.91
C ILE A 45 5.03 16.09 3.78
N ASP A 46 6.06 15.42 4.30
CA ASP A 46 7.43 15.88 4.15
C ASP A 46 7.83 15.92 2.67
N PRO A 47 8.46 17.00 2.16
CA PRO A 47 8.89 17.11 0.76
C PRO A 47 9.83 16.00 0.28
N ARG A 48 10.41 15.22 1.19
CA ARG A 48 11.24 14.04 0.86
C ARG A 48 10.44 12.85 0.33
N PHE A 49 9.12 12.88 0.48
CA PHE A 49 8.24 11.87 -0.10
C PHE A 49 7.84 12.28 -1.51
N VAL A 50 8.02 11.37 -2.45
CA VAL A 50 7.63 11.53 -3.85
C VAL A 50 6.76 10.36 -4.30
N ASN A 51 6.00 10.54 -5.36
CA ASN A 51 5.19 9.46 -5.92
C ASN A 51 6.12 8.32 -6.37
N LEU A 52 5.74 7.09 -5.99
CA LEU A 52 6.48 5.87 -6.35
C LEU A 52 6.40 5.61 -7.85
N ALA A 53 5.25 5.88 -8.46
CA ALA A 53 5.02 5.78 -9.90
C ALA A 53 4.01 6.84 -10.36
N GLY A 54 3.94 7.05 -11.67
CA GLY A 54 2.85 7.78 -12.30
C GLY A 54 1.68 6.84 -12.63
N PRO A 55 0.46 7.39 -12.82
CA PRO A 55 -0.72 6.60 -13.16
C PRO A 55 -0.57 5.94 -14.54
N PRO A 56 -1.34 4.87 -14.81
CA PRO A 56 -1.37 4.24 -16.12
C PRO A 56 -1.90 5.19 -17.19
N SER A 57 -1.51 4.95 -18.43
CA SER A 57 -2.03 5.66 -19.59
C SER A 57 -2.35 4.69 -20.72
N LEU A 58 -3.11 5.14 -21.71
CA LEU A 58 -3.38 4.34 -22.93
C LEU A 58 -2.11 4.05 -23.71
N ASP A 59 -1.10 4.93 -23.60
CA ASP A 59 0.18 4.76 -24.29
C ASP A 59 1.08 3.72 -23.60
N SER A 60 1.04 3.66 -22.27
CA SER A 60 1.87 2.72 -21.50
C SER A 60 1.29 1.31 -21.45
N CYS A 61 -0.04 1.17 -21.46
CA CYS A 61 -0.76 -0.09 -21.27
C CYS A 61 -0.28 -0.92 -20.06
N THR A 62 0.22 -0.23 -19.03
CA THR A 62 0.73 -0.81 -17.78
C THR A 62 -0.18 -0.43 -16.63
N ARG A 63 -0.03 -1.10 -15.47
CA ARG A 63 -0.74 -0.69 -14.24
C ARG A 63 -0.27 0.67 -13.75
N ASP A 64 1.05 0.87 -13.77
CA ASP A 64 1.75 2.06 -13.29
C ASP A 64 2.93 2.41 -14.19
N VAL A 65 3.33 3.67 -14.20
CA VAL A 65 4.48 4.15 -14.96
C VAL A 65 5.58 4.57 -13.99
N TYR A 66 6.54 3.69 -13.76
CA TYR A 66 7.67 3.97 -12.89
C TYR A 66 8.71 4.85 -13.59
N PRO A 67 9.42 5.72 -12.83
CA PRO A 67 10.56 6.47 -13.37
C PRO A 67 11.61 5.54 -13.98
N ALA A 68 12.19 5.94 -15.11
CA ALA A 68 13.25 5.18 -15.76
C ALA A 68 14.45 4.98 -14.82
N GLY A 69 14.94 3.74 -14.72
CA GLY A 69 16.08 3.41 -13.88
C GLY A 69 15.80 3.37 -12.37
N LEU A 70 14.55 3.52 -11.93
CA LEU A 70 14.20 3.37 -10.52
C LEU A 70 14.46 1.94 -10.05
N THR A 71 15.34 1.80 -9.05
CA THR A 71 15.69 0.51 -8.45
C THR A 71 15.66 0.60 -6.93
N PHE A 72 15.48 -0.54 -6.27
CA PHE A 72 15.41 -0.66 -4.81
C PHE A 72 16.45 -1.66 -4.31
N THR A 73 16.98 -1.41 -3.12
CA THR A 73 17.71 -2.45 -2.39
C THR A 73 16.74 -3.47 -1.81
N PRO A 74 17.17 -4.71 -1.49
CA PRO A 74 16.34 -5.70 -0.80
C PRO A 74 15.70 -5.17 0.48
N ALA A 75 16.45 -4.43 1.29
CA ALA A 75 15.94 -3.83 2.52
C ALA A 75 14.85 -2.77 2.26
N ALA A 76 15.03 -1.91 1.25
CA ALA A 76 14.03 -0.92 0.88
C ALA A 76 12.74 -1.58 0.38
N LEU A 77 12.87 -2.59 -0.49
CA LEU A 77 11.73 -3.35 -1.00
C LEU A 77 10.95 -4.00 0.15
N LEU A 78 11.66 -4.66 1.07
CA LEU A 78 11.06 -5.32 2.22
C LEU A 78 10.29 -4.32 3.09
N ALA A 79 10.89 -3.17 3.39
CA ALA A 79 10.25 -2.11 4.17
C ALA A 79 9.00 -1.54 3.46
N MET A 80 9.04 -1.36 2.12
CA MET A 80 7.87 -0.95 1.33
C MET A 80 6.76 -2.00 1.42
N ALA A 81 7.09 -3.27 1.21
CA ALA A 81 6.11 -4.36 1.27
C ALA A 81 5.46 -4.46 2.66
N GLN A 82 6.26 -4.35 3.74
CA GLN A 82 5.75 -4.29 5.12
C GLN A 82 4.81 -3.11 5.32
N GLY A 83 5.23 -1.90 4.90
CA GLY A 83 4.44 -0.70 5.07
C GLY A 83 3.08 -0.76 4.38
N VAL A 84 3.04 -1.23 3.13
CA VAL A 84 1.79 -1.38 2.37
C VAL A 84 0.90 -2.47 2.96
N ALA A 85 1.48 -3.64 3.31
CA ALA A 85 0.72 -4.73 3.92
C ALA A 85 0.11 -4.32 5.27
N SER A 86 0.87 -3.58 6.10
CA SER A 86 0.42 -3.05 7.38
C SER A 86 -0.71 -2.02 7.21
N ALA A 87 -0.60 -1.11 6.24
CA ALA A 87 -1.65 -0.15 5.93
C ALA A 87 -2.93 -0.84 5.46
N ALA A 88 -2.82 -1.80 4.54
CA ALA A 88 -3.96 -2.55 4.04
C ALA A 88 -4.63 -3.38 5.15
N LEU A 89 -3.85 -4.07 5.99
CA LEU A 89 -4.38 -4.80 7.16
C LEU A 89 -5.18 -3.86 8.07
N HIS A 90 -4.62 -2.70 8.41
CA HIS A 90 -5.27 -1.70 9.25
C HIS A 90 -6.62 -1.22 8.67
N LEU A 91 -6.71 -1.06 7.34
CA LEU A 91 -7.95 -0.68 6.67
C LEU A 91 -8.97 -1.82 6.72
N HIS A 92 -8.58 -3.05 6.40
CA HIS A 92 -9.48 -4.20 6.41
C HIS A 92 -10.00 -4.57 7.80
N GLU A 93 -9.21 -4.37 8.86
CA GLU A 93 -9.67 -4.50 10.25
C GLU A 93 -10.79 -3.49 10.62
N ARG A 94 -10.91 -2.40 9.85
CA ARG A 94 -11.95 -1.38 9.97
C ARG A 94 -13.09 -1.51 8.97
N GLY A 95 -13.10 -2.60 8.20
CA GLY A 95 -14.09 -2.81 7.15
C GLY A 95 -13.96 -1.81 6.01
N ILE A 96 -12.74 -1.39 5.68
CA ILE A 96 -12.42 -0.47 4.60
C ILE A 96 -11.64 -1.23 3.53
N LEU A 97 -12.13 -1.17 2.29
CA LEU A 97 -11.44 -1.53 1.07
C LEU A 97 -10.85 -0.24 0.48
N HIS A 98 -9.56 -0.20 0.20
CA HIS A 98 -8.94 0.96 -0.45
C HIS A 98 -9.43 1.09 -1.90
N GLY A 99 -9.52 -0.02 -2.60
CA GLY A 99 -10.10 -0.11 -3.95
C GLY A 99 -9.16 0.32 -5.08
N ASP A 100 -8.05 0.99 -4.74
CA ASP A 100 -7.07 1.48 -5.73
C ASP A 100 -5.63 1.34 -5.22
N LEU A 101 -5.26 0.12 -4.81
CA LEU A 101 -3.92 -0.20 -4.29
C LEU A 101 -2.92 -0.32 -5.44
N TYR A 102 -2.38 0.81 -5.88
CA TYR A 102 -1.43 0.97 -6.98
C TYR A 102 -0.23 1.80 -6.55
N ALA A 103 0.87 1.69 -7.28
CA ALA A 103 2.10 2.42 -6.97
C ALA A 103 1.96 3.94 -7.15
N HIS A 104 1.09 4.42 -8.03
CA HIS A 104 0.84 5.85 -8.20
C HIS A 104 0.12 6.50 -7.00
N ASN A 105 -0.54 5.69 -6.15
CA ASN A 105 -1.16 6.12 -4.90
C ASN A 105 -0.23 5.95 -3.68
N LEU A 106 1.02 5.55 -3.91
CA LEU A 106 2.06 5.45 -2.91
C LEU A 106 3.06 6.57 -3.02
N LEU A 107 3.38 7.19 -1.89
CA LEU A 107 4.56 8.03 -1.75
C LEU A 107 5.66 7.23 -1.09
N HIS A 108 6.91 7.38 -1.57
CA HIS A 108 8.06 6.77 -0.95
C HIS A 108 9.10 7.81 -0.56
N SER A 109 9.86 7.54 0.50
CA SER A 109 10.93 8.44 0.95
C SER A 109 12.15 8.31 0.04
N LEU A 110 12.72 9.46 -0.34
CA LEU A 110 14.00 9.55 -1.07
C LEU A 110 15.22 9.38 -0.17
N LEU A 111 15.04 9.31 1.16
CA LEU A 111 16.16 9.14 2.07
C LEU A 111 16.68 7.71 2.06
N HIS A 112 18.02 7.63 2.02
CA HIS A 112 18.74 6.36 2.09
C HIS A 112 19.21 5.99 3.51
N SER A 113 18.78 6.73 4.55
CA SER A 113 19.07 6.33 5.92
C SER A 113 18.34 5.03 6.28
N VAL A 114 18.92 4.21 7.14
CA VAL A 114 18.37 2.89 7.52
C VAL A 114 16.93 3.01 8.05
N GLN A 115 16.57 4.12 8.72
CA GLN A 115 15.23 4.34 9.28
C GLN A 115 14.19 4.81 8.25
N GLU A 116 14.62 5.41 7.14
CA GLU A 116 13.73 6.02 6.14
C GLU A 116 13.71 5.25 4.82
N GLN A 117 14.71 4.39 4.61
CA GLN A 117 14.79 3.58 3.39
C GLN A 117 13.58 2.66 3.26
N GLY A 118 12.84 2.78 2.15
CA GLY A 118 11.65 1.99 1.90
C GLY A 118 10.40 2.43 2.68
N ARG A 119 10.44 3.54 3.41
CA ARG A 119 9.24 4.09 4.04
C ARG A 119 8.24 4.53 2.98
N VAL A 120 6.98 4.10 3.14
CA VAL A 120 5.89 4.41 2.21
C VAL A 120 4.69 4.98 2.95
N LEU A 121 3.91 5.79 2.22
CA LEU A 121 2.61 6.30 2.64
C LEU A 121 1.60 6.00 1.54
N LEU A 122 0.52 5.31 1.89
CA LEU A 122 -0.63 5.07 1.02
C LEU A 122 -1.62 6.22 1.17
N GLY A 123 -2.07 6.77 0.06
CA GLY A 123 -3.04 7.86 -0.01
C GLY A 123 -4.13 7.57 -1.03
N ASP A 124 -4.89 8.61 -1.36
CA ASP A 124 -6.00 8.59 -2.32
C ASP A 124 -7.10 7.58 -1.99
N PHE A 125 -8.05 8.03 -1.17
CA PHE A 125 -9.24 7.25 -0.78
C PHE A 125 -10.43 7.46 -1.73
N GLY A 126 -10.20 8.00 -2.94
CA GLY A 126 -11.28 8.29 -3.91
C GLY A 126 -12.09 7.07 -4.32
N ALA A 127 -11.43 5.92 -4.47
CA ALA A 127 -12.06 4.64 -4.81
C ALA A 127 -12.44 3.80 -3.56
N ALA A 128 -12.12 4.27 -2.36
CA ALA A 128 -12.30 3.48 -1.16
C ALA A 128 -13.77 3.32 -0.77
N SER A 129 -14.09 2.18 -0.17
CA SER A 129 -15.44 1.85 0.25
C SER A 129 -15.46 1.12 1.59
N CYS A 130 -16.53 1.36 2.38
CA CYS A 130 -16.76 0.63 3.60
C CYS A 130 -17.61 -0.62 3.34
N TYR A 131 -17.35 -1.68 4.07
CA TYR A 131 -18.13 -2.91 4.05
C TYR A 131 -18.40 -3.40 5.47
N ASP A 132 -19.48 -4.20 5.62
CA ASP A 132 -19.82 -4.79 6.90
C ASP A 132 -18.89 -5.96 7.23
N GLY A 133 -18.07 -5.80 8.24
CA GLY A 133 -17.17 -6.86 8.75
C GLY A 133 -17.90 -8.02 9.43
N ALA A 134 -19.19 -7.86 9.78
CA ALA A 134 -20.00 -8.95 10.35
C ALA A 134 -20.32 -10.02 9.29
N ASP A 135 -20.46 -9.65 8.01
CA ASP A 135 -20.50 -10.59 6.88
C ASP A 135 -19.08 -11.07 6.55
N ARG A 136 -18.62 -12.04 7.30
CA ARG A 136 -17.25 -12.56 7.21
C ARG A 136 -16.91 -13.14 5.82
N GLU A 137 -17.87 -13.76 5.15
CA GLU A 137 -17.63 -14.32 3.82
C GLU A 137 -17.40 -13.22 2.79
N ARG A 138 -18.27 -12.22 2.78
CA ARG A 138 -18.13 -11.06 1.91
C ARG A 138 -16.87 -10.25 2.22
N ALA A 139 -16.59 -10.01 3.50
CA ALA A 139 -15.38 -9.32 3.94
C ALA A 139 -14.12 -10.04 3.46
N ALA A 140 -14.05 -11.37 3.62
CA ALA A 140 -12.93 -12.15 3.15
C ALA A 140 -12.76 -12.06 1.61
N ARG A 141 -13.85 -12.08 0.85
CA ARG A 141 -13.80 -11.96 -0.62
C ARG A 141 -13.30 -10.58 -1.05
N LEU A 142 -13.77 -9.50 -0.41
CA LEU A 142 -13.33 -8.14 -0.68
C LEU A 142 -11.84 -7.95 -0.35
N GLU A 143 -11.41 -8.43 0.81
CA GLU A 143 -9.99 -8.43 1.17
C GLU A 143 -9.14 -9.15 0.11
N ARG A 144 -9.57 -10.32 -0.38
CA ARG A 144 -8.82 -11.10 -1.39
C ARG A 144 -8.78 -10.44 -2.77
N LEU A 145 -9.71 -9.54 -3.08
CA LEU A 145 -9.60 -8.70 -4.28
C LEU A 145 -8.42 -7.72 -4.16
N GLU A 146 -8.31 -7.06 -3.01
CA GLU A 146 -7.21 -6.12 -2.76
C GLU A 146 -5.86 -6.81 -2.59
N VAL A 147 -5.84 -8.02 -2.04
CA VAL A 147 -4.65 -8.90 -1.99
C VAL A 147 -4.09 -9.14 -3.39
N ARG A 148 -4.93 -9.29 -4.42
CA ARG A 148 -4.44 -9.39 -5.80
C ARG A 148 -3.71 -8.11 -6.24
N ALA A 149 -4.25 -6.95 -5.91
CA ALA A 149 -3.60 -5.67 -6.23
C ALA A 149 -2.24 -5.55 -5.53
N PHE A 150 -2.17 -5.96 -4.25
CA PHE A 150 -0.91 -6.06 -3.52
C PHE A 150 0.09 -7.03 -4.18
N GLY A 151 -0.38 -8.19 -4.65
CA GLY A 151 0.47 -9.16 -5.35
C GLY A 151 1.11 -8.58 -6.60
N CYS A 152 0.33 -7.88 -7.44
CA CYS A 152 0.86 -7.18 -8.61
C CYS A 152 1.89 -6.09 -8.22
N LEU A 153 1.60 -5.29 -7.20
CA LEU A 153 2.53 -4.29 -6.69
C LEU A 153 3.84 -4.94 -6.22
N LEU A 154 3.75 -6.05 -5.49
CA LEU A 154 4.92 -6.78 -5.01
C LEU A 154 5.79 -7.31 -6.17
N GLU A 155 5.18 -7.85 -7.24
CA GLU A 155 5.91 -8.25 -8.46
C GLU A 155 6.62 -7.05 -9.11
N GLU A 156 5.95 -5.91 -9.20
CA GLU A 156 6.52 -4.68 -9.78
C GLU A 156 7.72 -4.17 -8.97
N LEU A 157 7.67 -4.26 -7.64
CA LEU A 157 8.77 -3.91 -6.75
C LEU A 157 9.93 -4.92 -6.87
N LEU A 158 9.64 -6.22 -6.88
CA LEU A 158 10.63 -7.29 -7.05
C LEU A 158 11.36 -7.20 -8.38
N ALA A 159 10.66 -6.85 -9.46
CA ALA A 159 11.27 -6.64 -10.77
C ALA A 159 12.28 -5.47 -10.80
N ARG A 160 12.20 -4.56 -9.83
CA ARG A 160 13.08 -3.38 -9.67
C ARG A 160 14.11 -3.52 -8.56
N CYS A 161 14.19 -4.69 -7.91
CA CYS A 161 15.14 -4.92 -6.83
C CYS A 161 16.52 -5.29 -7.38
N HIS A 162 17.54 -4.56 -6.93
CA HIS A 162 18.96 -4.81 -7.26
C HIS A 162 19.86 -4.51 -6.04
N PRO A 163 20.87 -5.35 -5.76
CA PRO A 163 21.13 -6.65 -6.40
C PRO A 163 19.99 -7.64 -6.14
N ARG A 164 19.91 -8.70 -6.94
CA ARG A 164 18.99 -9.81 -6.65
C ARG A 164 19.50 -10.54 -5.43
N ASP A 165 18.61 -10.82 -4.50
CA ASP A 165 18.92 -11.49 -3.23
C ASP A 165 18.08 -12.77 -3.14
N GLU A 166 18.72 -13.89 -2.83
CA GLU A 166 18.03 -15.18 -2.66
C GLU A 166 17.03 -15.14 -1.49
N ALA A 167 17.30 -14.31 -0.47
CA ALA A 167 16.38 -14.10 0.64
C ALA A 167 15.01 -13.54 0.18
N LEU A 168 14.94 -12.90 -0.99
CA LEU A 168 13.69 -12.44 -1.59
C LEU A 168 12.86 -13.55 -2.27
N GLY A 169 13.36 -14.78 -2.36
CA GLY A 169 12.62 -15.91 -2.92
C GLY A 169 11.28 -16.16 -2.24
N ALA A 170 11.21 -15.96 -0.93
CA ALA A 170 9.98 -16.05 -0.16
C ALA A 170 8.96 -14.95 -0.54
N LEU A 171 9.42 -13.74 -0.91
CA LEU A 171 8.54 -12.68 -1.40
C LEU A 171 8.02 -12.95 -2.81
N HIS A 172 8.81 -13.58 -3.69
CA HIS A 172 8.31 -14.06 -4.99
C HIS A 172 7.19 -15.07 -4.79
N SER A 173 7.40 -16.09 -3.92
CA SER A 173 6.36 -17.08 -3.59
C SER A 173 5.13 -16.44 -2.93
N LEU A 174 5.30 -15.36 -2.17
CA LEU A 174 4.19 -14.59 -1.61
C LEU A 174 3.41 -13.87 -2.70
N ALA A 175 4.08 -13.22 -3.66
CA ALA A 175 3.45 -12.55 -4.78
C ALA A 175 2.61 -13.56 -5.61
N GLU A 176 3.17 -14.71 -5.95
CA GLU A 176 2.45 -15.80 -6.63
C GLU A 176 1.19 -16.23 -5.86
N ALA A 177 1.31 -16.40 -4.54
CA ALA A 177 0.18 -16.76 -3.69
C ALA A 177 -0.92 -15.68 -3.69
N CYS A 178 -0.55 -14.39 -3.73
CA CYS A 178 -1.50 -13.28 -3.82
C CYS A 178 -2.22 -13.23 -5.18
N LEU A 179 -1.62 -13.79 -6.23
CA LEU A 179 -2.12 -13.74 -7.61
C LEU A 179 -2.93 -14.99 -8.00
N LEU A 180 -3.11 -15.97 -7.12
CA LEU A 180 -3.90 -17.17 -7.41
C LEU A 180 -5.25 -16.81 -8.01
N GLU A 181 -5.70 -17.57 -9.00
CA GLU A 181 -6.99 -17.37 -9.67
C GLU A 181 -8.15 -17.56 -8.69
N THR A 182 -8.08 -18.60 -7.85
CA THR A 182 -9.07 -18.88 -6.84
C THR A 182 -9.00 -17.89 -5.70
N VAL A 183 -9.96 -16.98 -5.62
CA VAL A 183 -9.96 -15.81 -4.72
C VAL A 183 -9.68 -16.20 -3.26
N LEU A 184 -10.38 -17.21 -2.72
CA LEU A 184 -10.26 -17.61 -1.31
C LEU A 184 -8.97 -18.39 -0.98
N GLN A 185 -8.21 -18.81 -1.99
CA GLN A 185 -6.89 -19.42 -1.78
C GLN A 185 -5.77 -18.38 -1.60
N ARG A 186 -6.02 -17.12 -1.95
CA ARG A 186 -5.09 -16.03 -1.67
C ARG A 186 -4.95 -15.85 -0.15
N PRO A 187 -3.76 -15.48 0.36
CA PRO A 187 -3.57 -15.20 1.79
C PRO A 187 -4.38 -13.98 2.25
N SER A 188 -4.67 -13.85 3.55
CA SER A 188 -5.16 -12.60 4.14
C SER A 188 -4.04 -11.58 4.32
N PHE A 189 -4.36 -10.29 4.50
CA PHE A 189 -3.33 -9.31 4.85
C PHE A 189 -2.64 -9.65 6.18
N ALA A 190 -3.31 -10.24 7.14
CA ALA A 190 -2.68 -10.76 8.35
C ALA A 190 -1.64 -11.87 8.05
N GLN A 191 -1.96 -12.79 7.14
CA GLN A 191 -1.02 -13.81 6.70
C GLN A 191 0.13 -13.24 5.85
N ILE A 192 -0.16 -12.23 5.02
CA ILE A 192 0.86 -11.50 4.24
C ILE A 192 1.84 -10.82 5.18
N ALA A 193 1.36 -10.02 6.14
CA ALA A 193 2.20 -9.34 7.11
C ALA A 193 3.11 -10.32 7.86
N ALA A 194 2.55 -11.42 8.38
CA ALA A 194 3.33 -12.44 9.08
C ALA A 194 4.42 -13.08 8.20
N ARG A 195 4.14 -13.33 6.90
CA ARG A 195 5.14 -13.87 5.97
C ARG A 195 6.25 -12.87 5.67
N ILE A 196 5.93 -11.59 5.50
CA ILE A 196 6.92 -10.54 5.26
C ILE A 196 7.79 -10.34 6.50
N ASP A 197 7.22 -10.38 7.71
CA ASP A 197 7.98 -10.27 8.97
C ASP A 197 8.93 -11.44 9.18
N ALA A 198 8.55 -12.65 8.74
CA ALA A 198 9.44 -13.80 8.74
C ALA A 198 10.66 -13.59 7.81
N VAL A 199 10.46 -13.03 6.62
CA VAL A 199 11.55 -12.66 5.69
C VAL A 199 12.45 -11.60 6.33
N ALA A 200 11.88 -10.57 6.95
CA ALA A 200 12.65 -9.53 7.64
C ALA A 200 13.55 -10.12 8.74
N THR A 201 13.02 -11.06 9.52
CA THR A 201 13.76 -11.74 10.58
C THR A 201 14.94 -12.56 10.01
N THR A 202 14.71 -13.25 8.90
CA THR A 202 15.76 -14.05 8.23
C THR A 202 16.87 -13.15 7.69
N MET A 203 16.52 -12.08 6.99
CA MET A 203 17.48 -11.10 6.45
C MET A 203 18.30 -10.40 7.55
N ALA A 204 17.69 -10.14 8.72
CA ALA A 204 18.39 -9.54 9.86
C ALA A 204 19.34 -10.52 10.57
N ALA A 205 19.11 -11.83 10.45
CA ALA A 205 19.93 -12.87 11.07
C ALA A 205 21.16 -13.25 10.22
N GLU A 206 21.16 -12.96 8.92
CA GLU A 206 22.31 -13.19 8.05
C GLU A 206 23.36 -12.09 8.30
N PRO A 207 24.57 -12.44 8.83
CA PRO A 207 25.64 -11.45 9.00
C PRO A 207 26.04 -10.96 7.61
N ALA A 208 26.15 -9.63 7.46
CA ALA A 208 26.73 -9.03 6.27
C ALA A 208 28.11 -9.71 6.03
N CYS A 209 28.19 -10.56 5.02
CA CYS A 209 29.47 -11.10 4.57
C CYS A 209 30.32 -9.90 4.14
N ALA A 210 31.37 -9.63 4.92
CA ALA A 210 32.36 -8.58 4.70
C ALA A 210 33.24 -8.90 3.49
#